data_8a415fa4fc10fa0292979674c2c2fef9
#
_entry.id   8a415fa4fc10fa0292979674c2c2fef9
#
_cell.length_a   1.000
_cell.length_b   1.000
_cell.length_c   1.000
_cell.angle_alpha   90.00
_cell.angle_beta   90.00
_cell.angle_gamma   90.00
#
_symmetry.space_group_name_H-M   'P 1'
#
loop_
_entity.id
_entity.type
_entity.pdbx_description
1 polymer ?
#
loop_
_entity_poly.entity_id
_entity_poly.type
_entity_poly.pdbx_seq_one_letter_code
_entity_poly.pdbx_strand_id
1 'polypeptide(L)'
;VYYGQSGQQSIDLIVFFKLCIVIYLENIISDRKLKDYYNMRLDILYFLGYDVDEPLPWHSTVSRTRQLYPEQIFEEVFEQILKQCIDSGMVSGHSQAIDSAPVKANASMDSLELKVPEQDLEDYLHEVRHISKMDRVPKRKAKNNKASKQQQQVQASKQELQSIASRTAKWSKDQDQRPGAGNKGSRYTSNKTHFSPVDPDARISVKPGKARKLNYLSQMSVDVANHVITDIKAYHADGKDNQQLQDIVKRLQSRLWKHGLQMKNCLADTGYSSGENYAFLERKGVRSYIPPHGTYKGGPKGFTYNAEQDHYVCPQGEIIPYKKMFRDYRTHTLKKEYRSSTKQCKGCALASSCLGKSAKEKKFSVTYYRAEYERNNRRVNSKEGRKMKKKRMSTVEPVFGTLTEYMGLRKVNT
;
A
#
# COMPACT_ATOMS: atom_id res chain seq x y z
N VAL A 1 19.90 -19.34 20.76
CA VAL A 1 18.83 -20.29 21.16
C VAL A 1 17.92 -20.66 19.97
N TYR A 2 18.37 -20.42 18.73
CA TYR A 2 17.57 -20.74 17.53
C TYR A 2 17.91 -22.11 16.93
N TYR A 3 18.90 -22.81 17.45
CA TYR A 3 19.41 -24.07 16.94
C TYR A 3 19.11 -25.23 17.87
N GLY A 4 18.66 -26.36 17.31
CA GLY A 4 18.51 -27.61 18.02
C GLY A 4 19.88 -28.27 18.25
N GLN A 5 19.97 -29.13 19.27
CA GLN A 5 21.20 -29.88 19.60
C GLN A 5 21.37 -31.18 18.78
N SER A 6 20.40 -31.47 17.90
CA SER A 6 20.44 -32.71 17.09
C SER A 6 20.03 -32.40 15.64
N GLY A 7 20.64 -33.06 14.67
CA GLY A 7 20.37 -32.94 13.24
C GLY A 7 21.50 -32.29 12.44
N GLN A 8 21.20 -31.83 11.22
CA GLN A 8 22.18 -31.19 10.34
C GLN A 8 22.67 -29.86 10.94
N GLN A 9 23.97 -29.61 10.88
CA GLN A 9 24.55 -28.35 11.37
C GLN A 9 23.88 -27.12 10.77
N SER A 10 23.57 -26.17 11.62
CA SER A 10 22.98 -24.89 11.23
C SER A 10 24.07 -23.95 10.71
N ILE A 11 23.70 -23.05 9.81
CA ILE A 11 24.61 -22.00 9.34
C ILE A 11 24.83 -20.99 10.48
N ASP A 12 26.08 -20.61 10.69
CA ASP A 12 26.42 -19.49 11.58
C ASP A 12 25.67 -18.22 11.13
N LEU A 13 25.23 -17.42 12.10
CA LEU A 13 24.46 -16.19 11.82
C LEU A 13 25.26 -15.20 10.96
N ILE A 14 26.54 -15.06 11.20
CA ILE A 14 27.41 -14.16 10.43
C ILE A 14 27.53 -14.65 9.00
N VAL A 15 27.75 -15.94 8.81
CA VAL A 15 27.81 -16.57 7.46
C VAL A 15 26.49 -16.40 6.73
N PHE A 16 25.36 -16.58 7.42
CA PHE A 16 24.04 -16.39 6.81
C PHE A 16 23.85 -14.95 6.29
N PHE A 17 24.19 -13.93 7.07
CA PHE A 17 24.08 -12.54 6.61
C PHE A 17 25.08 -12.20 5.51
N LYS A 18 26.32 -12.75 5.57
CA LYS A 18 27.29 -12.63 4.47
C LYS A 18 26.73 -13.23 3.17
N LEU A 19 26.10 -14.42 3.23
CA LEU A 19 25.41 -15.01 2.08
C LEU A 19 24.27 -14.13 1.56
N CYS A 20 23.47 -13.53 2.43
CA CYS A 20 22.45 -12.58 2.04
C CYS A 20 23.05 -11.36 1.28
N ILE A 21 24.19 -10.83 1.74
CA ILE A 21 24.89 -9.74 1.05
C ILE A 21 25.33 -10.20 -0.35
N VAL A 22 25.92 -11.36 -0.48
CA VAL A 22 26.34 -11.92 -1.78
C VAL A 22 25.14 -12.07 -2.72
N ILE A 23 24.00 -12.61 -2.24
CA ILE A 23 22.77 -12.74 -3.02
C ILE A 23 22.38 -11.42 -3.67
N TYR A 24 22.33 -10.34 -2.90
CA TYR A 24 21.85 -9.05 -3.39
C TYR A 24 22.89 -8.30 -4.22
N LEU A 25 24.17 -8.34 -3.85
CA LEU A 25 25.23 -7.66 -4.61
C LEU A 25 25.47 -8.31 -5.98
N GLU A 26 25.37 -9.62 -6.05
CA GLU A 26 25.59 -10.38 -7.29
C GLU A 26 24.29 -10.67 -8.06
N ASN A 27 23.16 -10.08 -7.60
CA ASN A 27 21.83 -10.26 -8.21
C ASN A 27 21.45 -11.74 -8.41
N ILE A 28 21.74 -12.58 -7.42
CA ILE A 28 21.42 -14.00 -7.46
C ILE A 28 19.99 -14.22 -7.02
N ILE A 29 19.15 -14.75 -7.90
CA ILE A 29 17.70 -14.87 -7.71
C ILE A 29 17.24 -16.20 -7.10
N SER A 30 18.15 -17.11 -6.78
CA SER A 30 17.80 -18.40 -6.14
C SER A 30 18.93 -18.98 -5.29
N ASP A 31 18.57 -19.62 -4.18
CA ASP A 31 19.52 -20.25 -3.27
C ASP A 31 20.30 -21.41 -3.94
N ARG A 32 19.73 -22.07 -4.95
CA ARG A 32 20.43 -23.10 -5.72
C ARG A 32 21.57 -22.50 -6.54
N LYS A 33 21.30 -21.40 -7.26
CA LYS A 33 22.34 -20.69 -8.02
C LYS A 33 23.40 -20.09 -7.09
N LEU A 34 23.00 -19.65 -5.90
CA LEU A 34 23.94 -19.17 -4.89
C LEU A 34 25.00 -20.22 -4.56
N LYS A 35 24.58 -21.49 -4.33
CA LYS A 35 25.51 -22.59 -4.06
C LYS A 35 26.52 -22.78 -5.19
N ASP A 36 26.04 -22.84 -6.42
CA ASP A 36 26.93 -23.02 -7.58
C ASP A 36 27.89 -21.83 -7.72
N TYR A 37 27.43 -20.64 -7.38
CA TYR A 37 28.19 -19.40 -7.49
C TYR A 37 29.34 -19.33 -6.48
N TYR A 38 29.10 -19.58 -5.19
CA TYR A 38 30.17 -19.51 -4.19
C TYR A 38 31.17 -20.67 -4.28
N ASN A 39 30.76 -21.85 -4.75
CA ASN A 39 31.70 -22.97 -4.97
C ASN A 39 32.77 -22.65 -6.01
N MET A 40 32.54 -21.70 -6.90
CA MET A 40 33.44 -21.36 -8.01
C MET A 40 34.21 -20.05 -7.75
N ARG A 41 34.06 -19.42 -6.58
CA ARG A 41 34.60 -18.09 -6.30
C ARG A 41 35.43 -18.05 -5.02
N LEU A 42 36.75 -18.03 -5.17
CA LEU A 42 37.68 -17.93 -4.02
C LEU A 42 37.52 -16.64 -3.20
N ASP A 43 37.20 -15.54 -3.82
CA ASP A 43 36.92 -14.26 -3.15
C ASP A 43 35.68 -14.32 -2.24
N ILE A 44 34.67 -15.06 -2.65
CA ILE A 44 33.45 -15.28 -1.84
C ILE A 44 33.74 -16.25 -0.70
N LEU A 45 34.49 -17.36 -0.96
CA LEU A 45 34.93 -18.27 0.09
C LEU A 45 35.70 -17.53 1.18
N TYR A 46 36.67 -16.71 0.77
CA TYR A 46 37.44 -15.87 1.69
C TYR A 46 36.54 -14.89 2.49
N PHE A 47 35.58 -14.23 1.80
CA PHE A 47 34.63 -13.34 2.46
C PHE A 47 33.76 -14.09 3.47
N LEU A 48 33.32 -15.30 3.17
CA LEU A 48 32.52 -16.14 4.06
C LEU A 48 33.36 -16.65 5.24
N GLY A 49 34.66 -16.85 5.06
CA GLY A 49 35.60 -17.42 6.03
C GLY A 49 35.70 -18.92 5.94
N TYR A 50 35.57 -19.51 4.73
CA TYR A 50 35.71 -20.93 4.44
C TYR A 50 36.98 -21.22 3.67
N ASP A 51 37.60 -22.36 3.95
CA ASP A 51 38.68 -22.89 3.15
C ASP A 51 38.17 -23.63 1.91
N VAL A 52 39.05 -23.89 0.94
CA VAL A 52 38.65 -24.46 -0.36
C VAL A 52 38.12 -25.91 -0.25
N ASP A 53 38.57 -26.64 0.76
CA ASP A 53 38.18 -28.02 1.06
C ASP A 53 37.05 -28.12 2.11
N GLU A 54 36.57 -26.97 2.65
CA GLU A 54 35.52 -26.94 3.66
C GLU A 54 34.11 -27.11 3.06
N PRO A 55 33.27 -27.97 3.67
CA PRO A 55 31.93 -28.16 3.15
C PRO A 55 31.05 -26.91 3.37
N LEU A 56 30.57 -26.38 2.28
CA LEU A 56 29.72 -25.18 2.27
C LEU A 56 28.25 -25.51 2.54
N PRO A 57 27.49 -24.53 3.12
CA PRO A 57 26.10 -24.73 3.41
C PRO A 57 25.27 -25.10 2.17
N TRP A 58 24.38 -26.07 2.29
CA TRP A 58 23.49 -26.45 1.20
C TRP A 58 22.39 -25.42 0.97
N HIS A 59 21.93 -25.24 -0.26
CA HIS A 59 20.89 -24.26 -0.61
C HIS A 59 19.62 -24.36 0.26
N SER A 60 19.20 -25.60 0.60
CA SER A 60 18.02 -25.81 1.46
C SER A 60 18.28 -25.39 2.90
N THR A 61 19.53 -25.43 3.37
CA THR A 61 19.91 -24.95 4.70
C THR A 61 19.82 -23.43 4.75
N VAL A 62 20.28 -22.72 3.70
CA VAL A 62 20.12 -21.25 3.58
C VAL A 62 18.64 -20.84 3.62
N SER A 63 17.80 -21.52 2.82
CA SER A 63 16.36 -21.25 2.78
C SER A 63 15.67 -21.49 4.12
N ARG A 64 15.97 -22.62 4.80
CA ARG A 64 15.43 -22.92 6.14
C ARG A 64 15.90 -21.92 7.20
N THR A 65 17.17 -21.55 7.17
CA THR A 65 17.73 -20.56 8.10
C THR A 65 17.04 -19.21 7.97
N ARG A 66 16.70 -18.79 6.74
CA ARG A 66 15.94 -17.55 6.50
C ARG A 66 14.56 -17.57 7.17
N GLN A 67 13.90 -18.72 7.21
CA GLN A 67 12.60 -18.90 7.86
C GLN A 67 12.71 -19.04 9.39
N LEU A 68 13.86 -19.46 9.88
CA LEU A 68 14.12 -19.67 11.30
C LEU A 68 14.27 -18.35 12.07
N TYR A 69 14.87 -17.35 11.44
CA TYR A 69 15.12 -16.07 12.10
C TYR A 69 13.88 -15.17 12.06
N PRO A 70 13.45 -14.66 13.23
CA PRO A 70 12.35 -13.72 13.31
C PRO A 70 12.73 -12.36 12.70
N GLU A 71 11.71 -11.59 12.30
CA GLU A 71 11.87 -10.27 11.69
C GLU A 71 12.76 -9.33 12.52
N GLN A 72 12.73 -9.47 13.86
CA GLN A 72 13.49 -8.63 14.78
C GLN A 72 15.01 -8.65 14.52
N ILE A 73 15.57 -9.80 14.16
CA ILE A 73 17.01 -9.91 13.86
C ILE A 73 17.39 -9.07 12.64
N PHE A 74 16.55 -9.09 11.60
CA PHE A 74 16.77 -8.26 10.39
C PHE A 74 16.62 -6.76 10.71
N GLU A 75 15.67 -6.41 11.56
CA GLU A 75 15.49 -5.03 12.03
C GLU A 75 16.70 -4.56 12.87
N GLU A 76 17.25 -5.41 13.73
CA GLU A 76 18.45 -5.09 14.53
C GLU A 76 19.68 -4.87 13.64
N VAL A 77 19.90 -5.72 12.63
CA VAL A 77 20.99 -5.52 11.66
C VAL A 77 20.79 -4.21 10.90
N PHE A 78 19.58 -3.91 10.45
CA PHE A 78 19.26 -2.66 9.78
C PHE A 78 19.53 -1.45 10.68
N GLU A 79 19.13 -1.49 11.96
CA GLU A 79 19.37 -0.41 12.94
C GLU A 79 20.87 -0.18 13.18
N GLN A 80 21.67 -1.24 13.23
CA GLN A 80 23.13 -1.12 13.41
C GLN A 80 23.79 -0.45 12.20
N ILE A 81 23.40 -0.84 10.99
CA ILE A 81 23.91 -0.23 9.75
C ILE A 81 23.48 1.24 9.67
N LEU A 82 22.21 1.51 9.94
CA LEU A 82 21.70 2.89 9.95
C LEU A 82 22.45 3.77 10.98
N LYS A 83 22.72 3.22 12.17
CA LYS A 83 23.50 3.90 13.19
C LYS A 83 24.90 4.27 12.68
N GLN A 84 25.60 3.38 12.01
CA GLN A 84 26.90 3.66 11.41
C GLN A 84 26.81 4.80 10.37
N CYS A 85 25.77 4.79 9.54
CA CYS A 85 25.52 5.89 8.58
C CYS A 85 25.27 7.23 9.28
N ILE A 86 24.53 7.22 10.41
CA ILE A 86 24.27 8.41 11.21
C ILE A 86 25.57 8.93 11.87
N ASP A 87 26.31 8.04 12.51
CA ASP A 87 27.57 8.37 13.19
C ASP A 87 28.62 8.91 12.19
N SER A 88 28.57 8.47 10.94
CA SER A 88 29.39 8.98 9.83
C SER A 88 28.86 10.28 9.20
N GLY A 89 27.79 10.87 9.75
CA GLY A 89 27.21 12.12 9.24
C GLY A 89 26.46 12.00 7.90
N MET A 90 26.15 10.80 7.45
CA MET A 90 25.47 10.57 6.17
C MET A 90 23.95 10.83 6.24
N VAL A 91 23.35 10.88 7.42
CA VAL A 91 21.91 11.06 7.61
C VAL A 91 21.64 12.39 8.29
N SER A 92 20.91 13.27 7.63
CA SER A 92 20.49 14.55 8.20
C SER A 92 19.27 14.43 9.11
N GLY A 93 18.41 13.45 8.85
CA GLY A 93 17.13 13.25 9.52
C GLY A 93 16.02 14.24 9.09
N HIS A 94 16.39 15.43 8.58
CA HIS A 94 15.44 16.53 8.38
C HIS A 94 14.39 16.30 7.29
N SER A 95 14.81 15.83 6.14
CA SER A 95 13.93 15.65 4.98
C SER A 95 13.95 14.22 4.52
N GLN A 96 12.80 13.60 4.56
CA GLN A 96 12.63 12.19 4.22
C GLN A 96 11.75 12.04 3.00
N ALA A 97 12.26 11.35 1.99
CA ALA A 97 11.51 11.01 0.79
C ALA A 97 10.91 9.61 0.95
N ILE A 98 9.59 9.52 0.85
CA ILE A 98 8.85 8.26 1.02
C ILE A 98 8.25 7.86 -0.32
N ASP A 99 8.44 6.58 -0.68
CA ASP A 99 7.84 5.99 -1.88
C ASP A 99 7.64 4.48 -1.72
N SER A 100 6.93 3.90 -2.69
CA SER A 100 6.60 2.48 -2.69
C SER A 100 6.95 1.80 -4.01
N ALA A 101 7.37 0.54 -3.92
CA ALA A 101 7.54 -0.32 -5.06
C ALA A 101 6.84 -1.67 -4.86
N PRO A 102 6.16 -2.21 -5.89
CA PRO A 102 5.65 -3.56 -5.84
C PRO A 102 6.80 -4.56 -5.97
N VAL A 103 6.87 -5.51 -5.06
CA VAL A 103 7.78 -6.66 -5.11
C VAL A 103 6.95 -7.88 -5.47
N LYS A 104 7.28 -8.55 -6.57
CA LYS A 104 6.54 -9.72 -7.04
C LYS A 104 6.72 -10.88 -6.06
N ALA A 105 5.61 -11.47 -5.65
CA ALA A 105 5.61 -12.67 -4.82
C ALA A 105 6.14 -13.88 -5.60
N ASN A 106 6.60 -14.89 -4.90
CA ASN A 106 6.99 -16.17 -5.50
C ASN A 106 5.77 -17.08 -5.71
N ALA A 107 4.74 -16.54 -6.33
CA ALA A 107 3.49 -17.23 -6.62
C ALA A 107 2.94 -16.82 -7.98
N SER A 108 2.13 -17.71 -8.59
CA SER A 108 1.45 -17.48 -9.87
C SER A 108 -0.01 -17.09 -9.68
N MET A 109 -0.54 -16.28 -10.60
CA MET A 109 -1.98 -16.02 -10.67
C MET A 109 -2.77 -17.27 -11.08
N ASP A 110 -2.13 -18.24 -11.75
CA ASP A 110 -2.75 -19.48 -12.18
C ASP A 110 -2.93 -20.48 -11.02
N SER A 111 -2.18 -20.31 -9.92
CA SER A 111 -2.25 -21.14 -8.71
C SER A 111 -3.17 -20.59 -7.63
N LEU A 112 -4.02 -19.62 -7.96
CA LEU A 112 -4.96 -19.04 -7.00
C LEU A 112 -6.09 -20.00 -6.68
N GLU A 113 -6.39 -20.15 -5.41
CA GLU A 113 -7.51 -20.94 -4.90
C GLU A 113 -8.57 -20.04 -4.26
N LEU A 114 -9.82 -20.55 -4.24
CA LEU A 114 -10.90 -19.89 -3.53
C LEU A 114 -10.70 -20.03 -2.02
N LYS A 115 -10.85 -18.93 -1.32
CA LYS A 115 -10.96 -18.96 0.14
C LYS A 115 -12.23 -19.74 0.51
N VAL A 116 -12.07 -20.78 1.31
CA VAL A 116 -13.21 -21.44 1.96
C VAL A 116 -13.43 -20.68 3.27
N PRO A 117 -14.54 -19.96 3.42
CA PRO A 117 -14.78 -19.21 4.65
C PRO A 117 -15.02 -20.16 5.81
N GLU A 118 -14.52 -19.80 6.99
CA GLU A 118 -14.96 -20.38 8.26
C GLU A 118 -16.41 -19.96 8.58
N GLN A 119 -16.96 -19.01 7.81
CA GLN A 119 -18.32 -18.49 7.90
C GLN A 119 -19.25 -19.20 6.94
N ASP A 120 -20.56 -18.97 7.13
CA ASP A 120 -21.62 -19.55 6.35
C ASP A 120 -21.33 -19.50 4.82
N LEU A 121 -21.29 -20.65 4.19
CA LEU A 121 -20.98 -20.80 2.77
C LEU A 121 -21.98 -20.04 1.87
N GLU A 122 -23.20 -19.81 2.35
CA GLU A 122 -24.24 -19.06 1.66
C GLU A 122 -23.85 -17.58 1.54
N ASP A 123 -23.35 -16.97 2.61
CA ASP A 123 -22.88 -15.57 2.60
C ASP A 123 -21.68 -15.42 1.68
N TYR A 124 -20.77 -16.39 1.66
CA TYR A 124 -19.60 -16.38 0.77
C TYR A 124 -20.01 -16.50 -0.70
N LEU A 125 -20.89 -17.42 -1.02
CA LEU A 125 -21.40 -17.58 -2.38
C LEU A 125 -22.21 -16.35 -2.82
N HIS A 126 -22.95 -15.74 -1.91
CA HIS A 126 -23.67 -14.49 -2.16
C HIS A 126 -22.69 -13.33 -2.46
N GLU A 127 -21.59 -13.20 -1.71
CA GLU A 127 -20.55 -12.21 -2.00
C GLU A 127 -19.89 -12.45 -3.37
N VAL A 128 -19.53 -13.68 -3.68
CA VAL A 128 -18.92 -14.07 -4.97
C VAL A 128 -19.89 -13.78 -6.13
N ARG A 129 -21.16 -14.11 -6.00
CA ARG A 129 -22.22 -13.84 -6.99
C ARG A 129 -22.45 -12.34 -7.15
N HIS A 130 -22.46 -11.58 -6.05
CA HIS A 130 -22.59 -10.12 -6.08
C HIS A 130 -21.41 -9.47 -6.79
N ILE A 131 -20.17 -9.91 -6.53
CA ILE A 131 -18.97 -9.48 -7.23
C ILE A 131 -19.06 -9.81 -8.73
N SER A 132 -19.61 -10.96 -9.09
CA SER A 132 -19.77 -11.39 -10.47
C SER A 132 -20.94 -10.72 -11.21
N LYS A 133 -21.80 -9.96 -10.55
CA LYS A 133 -23.08 -9.40 -11.07
C LYS A 133 -24.03 -10.47 -11.61
N MET A 134 -23.92 -11.71 -11.14
CA MET A 134 -24.78 -12.80 -11.60
C MET A 134 -26.17 -12.77 -10.96
N ASP A 135 -26.32 -12.12 -9.80
CA ASP A 135 -27.60 -11.93 -9.15
C ASP A 135 -27.84 -10.47 -8.79
N ARG A 136 -28.78 -9.83 -9.47
CA ARG A 136 -29.39 -8.58 -9.03
C ARG A 136 -30.53 -8.88 -8.06
N VAL A 137 -30.24 -9.42 -6.90
CA VAL A 137 -31.26 -9.53 -5.86
C VAL A 137 -31.34 -8.17 -5.15
N PRO A 138 -32.52 -7.50 -5.18
CA PRO A 138 -32.69 -6.26 -4.43
C PRO A 138 -32.50 -6.57 -2.94
N LYS A 139 -31.71 -5.74 -2.24
CA LYS A 139 -31.54 -5.83 -0.79
C LYS A 139 -32.93 -5.76 -0.14
N ARG A 140 -33.48 -6.89 0.25
CA ARG A 140 -34.61 -6.91 1.16
C ARG A 140 -34.17 -6.21 2.44
N LYS A 141 -34.86 -5.12 2.79
CA LYS A 141 -34.72 -4.47 4.10
C LYS A 141 -34.88 -5.54 5.17
N ALA A 142 -33.82 -5.83 5.90
CA ALA A 142 -33.90 -6.71 7.06
C ALA A 142 -34.86 -6.07 8.06
N LYS A 143 -36.08 -6.59 8.12
CA LYS A 143 -36.97 -6.37 9.26
C LYS A 143 -36.38 -7.16 10.42
N ASN A 144 -36.10 -6.47 11.52
CA ASN A 144 -35.74 -7.07 12.79
C ASN A 144 -36.84 -8.05 13.22
N ASN A 145 -36.66 -9.32 12.95
CA ASN A 145 -37.40 -10.38 13.62
C ASN A 145 -36.37 -11.26 14.32
N LYS A 146 -36.28 -11.08 15.64
CA LYS A 146 -35.72 -12.07 16.55
C LYS A 146 -36.62 -13.30 16.51
N ALA A 147 -36.34 -14.22 15.63
CA ALA A 147 -36.83 -15.58 15.70
C ALA A 147 -35.65 -16.49 15.35
N SER A 148 -35.40 -17.44 16.24
CA SER A 148 -34.41 -18.50 16.10
C SER A 148 -34.47 -19.14 14.71
N LYS A 149 -33.60 -18.71 13.81
CA LYS A 149 -33.34 -19.46 12.58
C LYS A 149 -32.42 -20.60 12.94
N GLN A 150 -32.94 -21.82 12.97
CA GLN A 150 -32.13 -22.98 12.66
C GLN A 150 -31.43 -22.70 11.33
N GLN A 151 -30.12 -22.52 11.38
CA GLN A 151 -29.30 -22.35 10.17
C GLN A 151 -29.41 -23.64 9.35
N GLN A 152 -30.18 -23.61 8.29
CA GLN A 152 -30.04 -24.59 7.22
C GLN A 152 -28.65 -24.35 6.61
N GLN A 153 -27.72 -25.25 6.89
CA GLN A 153 -26.42 -25.26 6.21
C GLN A 153 -26.68 -25.59 4.74
N VAL A 154 -26.60 -24.57 3.89
CA VAL A 154 -26.60 -24.80 2.43
C VAL A 154 -25.21 -25.32 2.07
N GLN A 155 -25.11 -26.63 1.86
CA GLN A 155 -23.92 -27.26 1.34
C GLN A 155 -23.81 -26.91 -0.16
N ALA A 156 -22.93 -25.97 -0.53
CA ALA A 156 -22.55 -25.84 -1.93
C ALA A 156 -21.86 -27.15 -2.37
N SER A 157 -22.34 -27.74 -3.45
CA SER A 157 -21.70 -28.94 -3.95
C SER A 157 -20.27 -28.67 -4.40
N LYS A 158 -19.38 -29.67 -4.23
CA LYS A 158 -17.99 -29.57 -4.75
C LYS A 158 -17.97 -29.16 -6.24
N GLN A 159 -18.97 -29.55 -7.02
CA GLN A 159 -19.10 -29.20 -8.43
C GLN A 159 -19.36 -27.69 -8.64
N GLU A 160 -20.15 -27.04 -7.79
CA GLU A 160 -20.44 -25.62 -7.90
C GLU A 160 -19.16 -24.80 -7.57
N LEU A 161 -18.44 -25.15 -6.52
CA LEU A 161 -17.16 -24.52 -6.17
C LEU A 161 -16.10 -24.72 -7.27
N GLN A 162 -16.02 -25.92 -7.85
CA GLN A 162 -15.12 -26.21 -8.98
C GLN A 162 -15.50 -25.43 -10.24
N SER A 163 -16.79 -25.28 -10.54
CA SER A 163 -17.27 -24.52 -11.70
C SER A 163 -16.97 -23.01 -11.55
N ILE A 164 -17.11 -22.47 -10.34
CA ILE A 164 -16.76 -21.09 -10.02
C ILE A 164 -15.23 -20.90 -10.14
N ALA A 165 -14.44 -21.81 -9.60
CA ALA A 165 -12.99 -21.76 -9.66
C ALA A 165 -12.46 -21.83 -11.09
N SER A 166 -12.92 -22.78 -11.90
CA SER A 166 -12.49 -22.93 -13.29
C SER A 166 -12.90 -21.75 -14.16
N ARG A 167 -14.13 -21.23 -13.99
CA ARG A 167 -14.58 -20.01 -14.68
C ARG A 167 -13.77 -18.79 -14.28
N THR A 168 -13.45 -18.66 -13.02
CA THR A 168 -12.65 -17.57 -12.48
C THR A 168 -11.21 -17.63 -13.00
N ALA A 169 -10.61 -18.81 -13.03
CA ALA A 169 -9.27 -19.02 -13.56
C ALA A 169 -9.18 -18.66 -15.05
N LYS A 170 -10.13 -19.15 -15.86
CA LYS A 170 -10.20 -18.81 -17.29
C LYS A 170 -10.33 -17.31 -17.52
N TRP A 171 -11.24 -16.67 -16.79
CA TRP A 171 -11.47 -15.24 -16.93
C TRP A 171 -10.25 -14.41 -16.46
N SER A 172 -9.58 -14.82 -15.38
CA SER A 172 -8.36 -14.18 -14.88
C SER A 172 -7.26 -14.24 -15.92
N LYS A 173 -7.02 -15.40 -16.52
CA LYS A 173 -6.02 -15.61 -17.57
C LYS A 173 -6.29 -14.71 -18.78
N ASP A 174 -7.54 -14.64 -19.23
CA ASP A 174 -7.94 -13.79 -20.36
C ASP A 174 -7.72 -12.30 -20.06
N GLN A 175 -7.95 -11.86 -18.81
CA GLN A 175 -7.78 -10.46 -18.41
C GLN A 175 -6.31 -10.07 -18.23
N ASP A 176 -5.47 -10.98 -17.72
CA ASP A 176 -4.04 -10.71 -17.49
C ASP A 176 -3.25 -10.56 -18.79
N GLN A 177 -3.77 -11.09 -19.89
CA GLN A 177 -3.17 -10.98 -21.22
C GLN A 177 -3.56 -9.70 -22.00
N ARG A 178 -4.56 -8.96 -21.53
CA ARG A 178 -5.06 -7.76 -22.24
C ARG A 178 -4.31 -6.49 -21.85
N PRO A 179 -3.92 -5.64 -22.81
CA PRO A 179 -3.43 -4.30 -22.50
C PRO A 179 -4.46 -3.52 -21.69
N GLY A 180 -4.02 -2.90 -20.57
CA GLY A 180 -4.92 -2.16 -19.69
C GLY A 180 -5.82 -3.01 -18.79
N ALA A 181 -5.53 -4.30 -18.63
CA ALA A 181 -6.29 -5.24 -17.78
C ALA A 181 -6.51 -4.74 -16.34
N GLY A 182 -5.60 -3.90 -15.81
CA GLY A 182 -5.70 -3.34 -14.47
C GLY A 182 -6.90 -2.41 -14.23
N ASN A 183 -7.51 -1.83 -15.26
CA ASN A 183 -8.56 -0.81 -15.11
C ASN A 183 -9.98 -1.39 -14.92
N LYS A 184 -10.21 -2.60 -15.38
CA LYS A 184 -11.54 -3.23 -15.31
C LYS A 184 -11.58 -4.37 -14.31
N GLY A 185 -10.95 -4.18 -13.17
CA GLY A 185 -10.78 -5.13 -12.10
C GLY A 185 -11.55 -6.43 -12.26
N SER A 186 -10.95 -7.53 -12.05
CA SER A 186 -11.57 -8.82 -12.08
C SER A 186 -12.80 -8.84 -11.18
N ARG A 187 -13.97 -9.07 -11.76
CA ARG A 187 -15.20 -9.28 -10.99
C ARG A 187 -15.21 -10.64 -10.30
N TYR A 188 -14.36 -11.54 -10.75
CA TYR A 188 -14.36 -12.95 -10.34
C TYR A 188 -13.17 -13.30 -9.46
N THR A 189 -12.03 -12.63 -9.63
CA THR A 189 -10.82 -12.89 -8.85
C THR A 189 -10.46 -11.65 -8.03
N SER A 190 -10.48 -11.75 -6.72
CA SER A 190 -10.16 -10.65 -5.81
C SER A 190 -9.49 -11.18 -4.55
N ASN A 191 -8.79 -10.32 -3.83
CA ASN A 191 -8.20 -10.66 -2.53
C ASN A 191 -9.23 -11.06 -1.46
N LYS A 192 -10.51 -10.75 -1.68
CA LYS A 192 -11.60 -11.19 -0.81
C LYS A 192 -11.95 -12.66 -1.00
N THR A 193 -11.88 -13.13 -2.25
CA THR A 193 -12.37 -14.45 -2.64
C THR A 193 -11.27 -15.45 -2.95
N HIS A 194 -10.03 -14.99 -3.20
CA HIS A 194 -8.93 -15.86 -3.59
C HIS A 194 -7.68 -15.58 -2.77
N PHE A 195 -6.85 -16.61 -2.66
CA PHE A 195 -5.52 -16.55 -2.06
C PHE A 195 -4.56 -17.47 -2.82
N SER A 196 -3.27 -17.29 -2.63
CA SER A 196 -2.27 -18.22 -3.14
C SER A 196 -1.93 -19.23 -2.05
N PRO A 197 -2.06 -20.56 -2.29
CA PRO A 197 -1.63 -21.55 -1.30
C PRO A 197 -0.11 -21.61 -1.13
N VAL A 198 0.63 -21.20 -2.18
CA VAL A 198 2.11 -21.16 -2.15
C VAL A 198 2.63 -19.97 -1.34
N ASP A 199 1.92 -18.85 -1.38
CA ASP A 199 2.28 -17.61 -0.67
C ASP A 199 0.98 -16.93 -0.19
N PRO A 200 0.44 -17.34 0.97
CA PRO A 200 -0.86 -16.86 1.47
C PRO A 200 -0.91 -15.38 1.79
N ASP A 201 0.23 -14.74 2.03
CA ASP A 201 0.32 -13.31 2.34
C ASP A 201 0.42 -12.43 1.10
N ALA A 202 0.75 -13.01 -0.05
CA ALA A 202 0.75 -12.27 -1.31
C ALA A 202 -0.65 -11.78 -1.68
N ARG A 203 -0.74 -10.58 -2.24
CA ARG A 203 -2.02 -9.99 -2.65
C ARG A 203 -2.02 -9.65 -4.13
N ILE A 204 -3.18 -9.85 -4.74
CA ILE A 204 -3.44 -9.41 -6.11
C ILE A 204 -3.40 -7.89 -6.12
N SER A 205 -2.43 -7.33 -6.83
CA SER A 205 -2.32 -5.89 -7.05
C SER A 205 -2.52 -5.52 -8.50
N VAL A 206 -3.09 -4.35 -8.71
CA VAL A 206 -3.43 -3.84 -10.04
C VAL A 206 -2.91 -2.41 -10.15
N LYS A 207 -2.00 -2.18 -11.09
CA LYS A 207 -1.63 -0.82 -11.50
C LYS A 207 -2.32 -0.49 -12.83
N PRO A 208 -2.82 0.74 -13.04
CA PRO A 208 -3.42 1.14 -14.32
C PRO A 208 -2.49 0.81 -15.50
N GLY A 209 -3.02 0.17 -16.53
CA GLY A 209 -2.26 -0.22 -17.72
C GLY A 209 -1.31 -1.41 -17.56
N LYS A 210 -1.27 -2.08 -16.39
CA LYS A 210 -0.43 -3.27 -16.16
C LYS A 210 -1.27 -4.50 -15.85
N ALA A 211 -0.73 -5.67 -16.19
CA ALA A 211 -1.32 -6.96 -15.82
C ALA A 211 -1.36 -7.11 -14.29
N ARG A 212 -2.35 -7.87 -13.83
CA ARG A 212 -2.52 -8.22 -12.42
C ARG A 212 -1.43 -9.20 -11.99
N LYS A 213 -0.88 -8.99 -10.81
CA LYS A 213 0.18 -9.85 -10.25
C LYS A 213 -0.02 -10.02 -8.76
N LEU A 214 0.47 -11.13 -8.23
CA LEU A 214 0.65 -11.33 -6.79
C LEU A 214 1.90 -10.60 -6.35
N ASN A 215 1.74 -9.64 -5.47
CA ASN A 215 2.81 -8.76 -4.99
C ASN A 215 2.72 -8.51 -3.50
N TYR A 216 3.83 -8.05 -2.97
CA TYR A 216 3.95 -7.22 -1.77
C TYR A 216 4.15 -5.76 -2.17
N LEU A 217 3.90 -4.85 -1.25
CA LEU A 217 4.18 -3.43 -1.41
C LEU A 217 5.33 -3.05 -0.46
N SER A 218 6.52 -2.86 -1.00
CA SER A 218 7.64 -2.34 -0.24
C SER A 218 7.49 -0.84 -0.11
N GLN A 219 7.40 -0.35 1.13
CA GLN A 219 7.40 1.08 1.46
C GLN A 219 8.76 1.44 2.02
N MET A 220 9.36 2.50 1.53
CA MET A 220 10.70 2.90 1.90
C MET A 220 10.78 4.40 2.17
N SER A 221 11.56 4.77 3.18
CA SER A 221 11.96 6.14 3.46
C SER A 221 13.45 6.30 3.21
N VAL A 222 13.82 7.39 2.54
CA VAL A 222 15.20 7.70 2.16
C VAL A 222 15.54 9.11 2.62
N ASP A 223 16.65 9.29 3.33
CA ASP A 223 17.16 10.61 3.67
C ASP A 223 17.64 11.35 2.42
N VAL A 224 17.25 12.60 2.30
CA VAL A 224 17.47 13.40 1.10
C VAL A 224 18.92 13.94 1.01
N ALA A 225 19.69 13.87 2.08
CA ALA A 225 21.06 14.39 2.09
C ALA A 225 22.03 13.51 1.29
N ASN A 226 22.08 12.21 1.61
CA ASN A 226 23.01 11.27 0.97
C ASN A 226 22.34 9.96 0.51
N HIS A 227 21.01 9.97 0.34
CA HIS A 227 20.24 8.84 -0.19
C HIS A 227 20.31 7.56 0.66
N VAL A 228 20.54 7.71 1.97
CA VAL A 228 20.52 6.59 2.92
C VAL A 228 19.09 6.14 3.18
N ILE A 229 18.84 4.85 3.09
CA ILE A 229 17.54 4.26 3.47
C ILE A 229 17.41 4.34 4.98
N THR A 230 16.39 5.03 5.46
CA THR A 230 16.16 5.29 6.89
C THR A 230 15.03 4.45 7.47
N ASP A 231 14.16 3.92 6.64
CA ASP A 231 13.15 2.92 7.02
C ASP A 231 12.69 2.13 5.82
N ILE A 232 12.38 0.86 6.01
CA ILE A 232 11.78 -0.01 5.00
C ILE A 232 10.82 -0.98 5.66
N LYS A 233 9.66 -1.23 5.02
CA LYS A 233 8.71 -2.23 5.47
C LYS A 233 7.89 -2.78 4.31
N ALA A 234 7.62 -4.09 4.35
CA ALA A 234 6.71 -4.74 3.44
C ALA A 234 5.26 -4.66 3.97
N TYR A 235 4.32 -4.37 3.07
CA TYR A 235 2.88 -4.37 3.34
C TYR A 235 2.16 -5.25 2.32
N HIS A 236 0.94 -5.63 2.64
CA HIS A 236 0.07 -6.29 1.66
C HIS A 236 -0.23 -5.34 0.49
N ALA A 237 -0.15 -5.86 -0.74
CA ALA A 237 -0.26 -5.05 -1.95
C ALA A 237 -1.70 -4.66 -2.36
N ASP A 238 -2.71 -4.99 -1.55
CA ASP A 238 -4.11 -4.56 -1.72
C ASP A 238 -4.42 -3.21 -1.03
N GLY A 239 -3.52 -2.72 -0.18
CA GLY A 239 -3.59 -1.40 0.42
C GLY A 239 -3.18 -0.29 -0.55
N LYS A 240 -3.60 0.93 -0.26
CA LYS A 240 -3.16 2.14 -0.96
C LYS A 240 -2.01 2.80 -0.19
N ASP A 241 -1.10 3.45 -0.89
CA ASP A 241 0.05 4.15 -0.29
C ASP A 241 -0.37 5.14 0.81
N ASN A 242 -1.46 5.89 0.60
CA ASN A 242 -1.97 6.84 1.58
C ASN A 242 -2.44 6.20 2.90
N GLN A 243 -2.76 4.92 2.92
CA GLN A 243 -3.15 4.19 4.13
C GLN A 243 -1.94 3.81 4.98
N GLN A 244 -0.77 3.68 4.37
CA GLN A 244 0.45 3.25 5.02
C GLN A 244 1.30 4.42 5.56
N LEU A 245 1.10 5.64 5.06
CA LEU A 245 1.94 6.79 5.39
C LEU A 245 2.08 7.04 6.89
N GLN A 246 0.98 6.93 7.64
CA GLN A 246 1.00 7.22 9.07
C GLN A 246 1.84 6.22 9.86
N ASP A 247 1.80 4.94 9.48
CA ASP A 247 2.60 3.89 10.11
C ASP A 247 4.10 4.11 9.82
N ILE A 248 4.44 4.34 8.55
CA ILE A 248 5.82 4.63 8.13
C ILE A 248 6.39 5.83 8.86
N VAL A 249 5.66 6.94 8.90
CA VAL A 249 6.13 8.17 9.56
C VAL A 249 6.30 7.98 11.06
N LYS A 250 5.41 7.22 11.73
CA LYS A 250 5.56 6.91 13.16
C LYS A 250 6.81 6.08 13.43
N ARG A 251 7.03 5.02 12.66
CA ARG A 251 8.22 4.17 12.75
C ARG A 251 9.48 4.99 12.53
N LEU A 252 9.52 5.73 11.43
CA LEU A 252 10.64 6.57 11.04
C LEU A 252 10.98 7.63 12.10
N GLN A 253 9.98 8.35 12.60
CA GLN A 253 10.19 9.33 13.68
C GLN A 253 10.76 8.67 14.94
N SER A 254 10.22 7.51 15.35
CA SER A 254 10.71 6.77 16.50
C SER A 254 12.17 6.34 16.29
N ARG A 255 12.51 5.86 15.09
CA ARG A 255 13.88 5.44 14.73
C ARG A 255 14.85 6.61 14.73
N LEU A 256 14.54 7.70 14.06
CA LEU A 256 15.37 8.91 14.02
C LEU A 256 15.56 9.53 15.42
N TRP A 257 14.49 9.54 16.22
CA TRP A 257 14.53 10.13 17.56
C TRP A 257 15.47 9.40 18.52
N LYS A 258 15.62 8.08 18.41
CA LYS A 258 16.61 7.29 19.18
C LYS A 258 18.04 7.79 18.97
N HIS A 259 18.31 8.42 17.84
CA HIS A 259 19.61 8.96 17.46
C HIS A 259 19.69 10.51 17.55
N GLY A 260 18.74 11.14 18.24
CA GLY A 260 18.71 12.61 18.37
C GLY A 260 18.33 13.36 17.11
N LEU A 261 17.86 12.67 16.05
CA LEU A 261 17.47 13.27 14.78
C LEU A 261 15.95 13.51 14.74
N GLN A 262 15.54 14.54 13.99
CA GLN A 262 14.15 14.92 13.87
C GLN A 262 13.73 15.15 12.41
N MET A 263 12.69 14.44 11.99
CA MET A 263 12.05 14.65 10.70
C MET A 263 11.26 15.97 10.71
N LYS A 264 11.59 16.87 9.78
CA LYS A 264 10.90 18.16 9.57
C LYS A 264 10.08 18.20 8.30
N ASN A 265 10.47 17.47 7.26
CA ASN A 265 9.82 17.48 5.95
C ASN A 265 9.55 16.06 5.48
N CYS A 266 8.32 15.84 5.00
CA CYS A 266 7.89 14.60 4.37
C CYS A 266 7.65 14.84 2.88
N LEU A 267 8.40 14.17 2.03
CA LEU A 267 8.31 14.25 0.58
C LEU A 267 7.75 12.92 0.06
N ALA A 268 6.58 12.95 -0.57
CA ALA A 268 6.01 11.74 -1.17
C ALA A 268 5.24 12.09 -2.46
N ASP A 269 4.84 11.05 -3.21
CA ASP A 269 4.09 11.24 -4.43
C ASP A 269 2.58 11.48 -4.16
N THR A 270 1.80 11.65 -5.22
CA THR A 270 0.35 11.85 -5.15
C THR A 270 -0.41 10.66 -4.60
N GLY A 271 0.17 9.45 -4.64
CA GLY A 271 -0.43 8.24 -4.07
C GLY A 271 -0.65 8.33 -2.57
N TYR A 272 0.16 9.12 -1.86
CA TYR A 272 0.07 9.35 -0.41
C TYR A 272 -0.89 10.48 -0.03
N SER A 273 -1.47 11.17 -1.01
CA SER A 273 -2.36 12.31 -0.78
C SER A 273 -3.65 11.90 -0.08
N SER A 274 -3.86 12.44 1.11
CA SER A 274 -5.17 12.47 1.78
C SER A 274 -5.21 13.61 2.79
N GLY A 275 -6.41 14.16 3.04
CA GLY A 275 -6.56 15.21 4.07
C GLY A 275 -6.19 14.73 5.46
N GLU A 276 -6.46 13.49 5.76
CA GLU A 276 -6.10 12.84 7.04
C GLU A 276 -4.58 12.77 7.23
N ASN A 277 -3.83 12.46 6.15
CA ASN A 277 -2.37 12.43 6.17
C ASN A 277 -1.78 13.83 6.34
N TYR A 278 -2.35 14.85 5.69
CA TYR A 278 -1.90 16.24 5.89
C TYR A 278 -2.09 16.68 7.32
N ALA A 279 -3.27 16.44 7.89
CA ALA A 279 -3.58 16.76 9.27
C ALA A 279 -2.69 15.98 10.26
N PHE A 280 -2.41 14.71 9.98
CA PHE A 280 -1.51 13.89 10.77
C PHE A 280 -0.08 14.46 10.78
N LEU A 281 0.48 14.78 9.60
CA LEU A 281 1.83 15.35 9.48
C LEU A 281 1.93 16.70 10.20
N GLU A 282 0.92 17.57 10.06
CA GLU A 282 0.89 18.86 10.78
C GLU A 282 0.87 18.68 12.30
N ARG A 283 0.05 17.74 12.82
CA ARG A 283 0.04 17.43 14.27
C ARG A 283 1.38 16.89 14.77
N LYS A 284 2.16 16.25 13.89
CA LYS A 284 3.51 15.76 14.18
C LYS A 284 4.62 16.82 13.98
N GLY A 285 4.27 18.05 13.64
CA GLY A 285 5.22 19.11 13.34
C GLY A 285 5.99 18.90 12.03
N VAL A 286 5.50 18.04 11.14
CA VAL A 286 6.16 17.70 9.87
C VAL A 286 5.48 18.43 8.71
N ARG A 287 6.26 19.16 7.93
CA ARG A 287 5.78 19.81 6.71
C ARG A 287 5.62 18.78 5.59
N SER A 288 4.40 18.67 5.06
CA SER A 288 4.10 17.78 3.94
C SER A 288 4.43 18.43 2.59
N TYR A 289 5.18 17.75 1.75
CA TYR A 289 5.42 18.08 0.34
C TYR A 289 4.85 16.95 -0.53
N ILE A 290 3.54 16.73 -0.41
CA ILE A 290 2.80 15.66 -1.09
C ILE A 290 1.77 16.31 -2.01
N PRO A 291 1.94 16.25 -3.35
CA PRO A 291 0.99 16.85 -4.27
C PRO A 291 -0.41 16.25 -4.10
N PRO A 292 -1.48 17.05 -4.14
CA PRO A 292 -2.84 16.53 -4.06
C PRO A 292 -3.16 15.67 -5.29
N HIS A 293 -4.00 14.66 -5.10
CA HIS A 293 -4.49 13.84 -6.20
C HIS A 293 -5.47 14.67 -7.05
N GLY A 294 -5.08 14.96 -8.28
CA GLY A 294 -5.84 15.84 -9.17
C GLY A 294 -5.84 17.31 -8.72
N THR A 295 -6.71 18.10 -9.31
CA THR A 295 -6.86 19.52 -8.95
C THR A 295 -7.78 19.65 -7.74
N TYR A 296 -7.26 20.16 -6.64
CA TYR A 296 -8.08 20.49 -5.47
C TYR A 296 -8.95 21.71 -5.77
N LYS A 297 -10.28 21.54 -5.70
CA LYS A 297 -11.25 22.56 -6.08
C LYS A 297 -11.88 23.32 -4.90
N GLY A 298 -11.65 22.89 -3.67
CA GLY A 298 -12.17 23.53 -2.45
C GLY A 298 -13.70 23.55 -2.29
N GLY A 299 -14.45 23.32 -3.36
CA GLY A 299 -15.92 23.37 -3.41
C GLY A 299 -16.44 23.41 -4.85
N PRO A 300 -17.75 23.55 -5.07
CA PRO A 300 -18.33 23.72 -6.40
C PRO A 300 -17.85 25.01 -7.06
N LYS A 301 -17.76 25.02 -8.38
CA LYS A 301 -17.36 26.22 -9.16
C LYS A 301 -18.34 27.37 -8.90
N GLY A 302 -17.82 28.56 -8.61
CA GLY A 302 -18.61 29.77 -8.36
C GLY A 302 -19.15 29.92 -6.94
N PHE A 303 -18.90 28.91 -6.05
CA PHE A 303 -19.30 29.01 -4.63
C PHE A 303 -18.12 29.53 -3.80
N THR A 304 -18.42 30.51 -2.94
CA THR A 304 -17.43 31.08 -2.00
C THR A 304 -17.65 30.50 -0.61
N TYR A 305 -16.54 30.10 0.04
CA TYR A 305 -16.57 29.53 1.38
C TYR A 305 -16.31 30.61 2.44
N ASN A 306 -17.18 30.71 3.42
CA ASN A 306 -16.98 31.50 4.63
C ASN A 306 -16.46 30.57 5.73
N ALA A 307 -15.20 30.79 6.16
CA ALA A 307 -14.54 29.92 7.14
C ALA A 307 -15.01 30.21 8.59
N GLU A 308 -15.42 31.42 8.89
CA GLU A 308 -15.86 31.84 10.25
C GLU A 308 -17.20 31.20 10.64
N GLN A 309 -18.12 31.12 9.68
CA GLN A 309 -19.47 30.62 9.90
C GLN A 309 -19.70 29.23 9.30
N ASP A 310 -18.67 28.61 8.74
CA ASP A 310 -18.68 27.25 8.11
C ASP A 310 -19.84 27.05 7.13
N HIS A 311 -20.00 27.99 6.19
CA HIS A 311 -21.00 27.89 5.14
C HIS A 311 -20.45 28.28 3.77
N TYR A 312 -21.16 27.94 2.72
CA TYR A 312 -20.87 28.42 1.37
C TYR A 312 -21.90 29.46 0.94
N VAL A 313 -21.47 30.43 0.16
CA VAL A 313 -22.33 31.36 -0.56
C VAL A 313 -22.38 30.94 -2.02
N CYS A 314 -23.57 30.75 -2.57
CA CYS A 314 -23.75 30.37 -3.97
C CYS A 314 -23.60 31.61 -4.90
N PRO A 315 -23.47 31.42 -6.24
CA PRO A 315 -23.35 32.55 -7.18
C PRO A 315 -24.52 33.56 -7.18
N GLN A 316 -25.66 33.20 -6.60
CA GLN A 316 -26.81 34.08 -6.41
C GLN A 316 -26.87 34.73 -5.01
N GLY A 317 -25.80 34.62 -4.22
CA GLY A 317 -25.74 35.21 -2.89
C GLY A 317 -26.41 34.40 -1.77
N GLU A 318 -27.02 33.25 -2.08
CA GLU A 318 -27.71 32.44 -1.08
C GLU A 318 -26.71 31.61 -0.22
N ILE A 319 -26.99 31.58 1.09
CA ILE A 319 -26.17 30.83 2.06
C ILE A 319 -26.53 29.35 2.00
N ILE A 320 -25.53 28.52 1.77
CA ILE A 320 -25.61 27.05 1.82
C ILE A 320 -24.97 26.54 3.12
N PRO A 321 -25.77 26.27 4.15
CA PRO A 321 -25.26 25.94 5.48
C PRO A 321 -24.64 24.58 5.54
N TYR A 322 -23.74 24.41 6.52
CA TYR A 322 -23.28 23.10 6.95
C TYR A 322 -24.44 22.25 7.45
N LYS A 323 -24.51 20.99 7.03
CA LYS A 323 -25.58 20.07 7.43
C LYS A 323 -25.09 18.97 8.36
N LYS A 324 -24.03 18.26 7.98
CA LYS A 324 -23.48 17.15 8.76
C LYS A 324 -22.07 16.78 8.33
N MET A 325 -21.36 16.10 9.21
CA MET A 325 -20.15 15.37 8.93
C MET A 325 -20.47 13.89 8.75
N PHE A 326 -19.79 13.22 7.82
CA PHE A 326 -19.93 11.79 7.61
C PHE A 326 -18.64 11.21 7.05
N ARG A 327 -18.46 9.90 7.24
CA ARG A 327 -17.39 9.14 6.60
C ARG A 327 -17.94 8.58 5.28
N ASP A 328 -17.29 8.92 4.20
CA ASP A 328 -17.65 8.41 2.88
C ASP A 328 -17.37 6.89 2.84
N TYR A 329 -18.39 6.08 2.54
CA TYR A 329 -18.30 4.62 2.59
C TYR A 329 -17.35 4.03 1.52
N ARG A 330 -17.14 4.75 0.40
CA ARG A 330 -16.31 4.30 -0.72
C ARG A 330 -14.85 4.68 -0.54
N THR A 331 -14.58 5.86 -0.01
CA THR A 331 -13.22 6.40 0.14
C THR A 331 -12.71 6.36 1.59
N HIS A 332 -13.59 6.03 2.54
CA HIS A 332 -13.34 6.05 3.98
C HIS A 332 -12.84 7.40 4.52
N THR A 333 -13.00 8.48 3.77
CA THR A 333 -12.56 9.82 4.15
C THR A 333 -13.68 10.60 4.85
N LEU A 334 -13.29 11.46 5.80
CA LEU A 334 -14.23 12.38 6.46
C LEU A 334 -14.61 13.51 5.51
N LYS A 335 -15.91 13.76 5.40
CA LYS A 335 -16.49 14.81 4.58
C LYS A 335 -17.50 15.64 5.36
N LYS A 336 -17.60 16.93 5.01
CA LYS A 336 -18.66 17.82 5.41
C LYS A 336 -19.68 17.95 4.28
N GLU A 337 -20.95 17.79 4.58
CA GLU A 337 -22.06 18.01 3.65
C GLU A 337 -22.64 19.40 3.86
N TYR A 338 -22.83 20.12 2.76
CA TYR A 338 -23.51 21.39 2.71
C TYR A 338 -24.77 21.24 1.85
N ARG A 339 -25.87 21.86 2.29
CA ARG A 339 -27.17 21.67 1.66
C ARG A 339 -28.03 22.92 1.77
N SER A 340 -28.52 23.41 0.62
CA SER A 340 -29.51 24.47 0.59
C SER A 340 -30.89 23.96 0.99
N SER A 341 -31.81 24.87 1.26
CA SER A 341 -33.24 24.54 1.30
C SER A 341 -33.82 24.50 -0.11
N THR A 342 -34.91 23.75 -0.29
CA THR A 342 -35.65 23.73 -1.55
C THR A 342 -36.21 25.12 -1.92
N LYS A 343 -36.57 25.92 -0.92
CA LYS A 343 -37.09 27.28 -1.12
C LYS A 343 -36.05 28.20 -1.78
N GLN A 344 -34.81 28.14 -1.35
CA GLN A 344 -33.69 28.95 -1.91
C GLN A 344 -33.40 28.63 -3.38
N CYS A 345 -33.62 27.41 -3.81
CA CYS A 345 -33.33 26.98 -5.19
C CYS A 345 -34.56 27.07 -6.10
N LYS A 346 -35.76 27.27 -5.54
CA LYS A 346 -37.01 27.42 -6.32
C LYS A 346 -36.99 28.76 -7.04
N GLY A 347 -37.13 28.75 -8.38
CA GLY A 347 -37.13 29.96 -9.20
C GLY A 347 -35.75 30.58 -9.44
N CYS A 348 -34.66 29.94 -9.03
CA CYS A 348 -33.30 30.42 -9.26
C CYS A 348 -32.94 30.37 -10.75
N ALA A 349 -32.46 31.48 -11.29
CA ALA A 349 -32.06 31.59 -12.71
C ALA A 349 -30.95 30.63 -13.12
N LEU A 350 -30.11 30.20 -12.16
CA LEU A 350 -29.02 29.27 -12.38
C LEU A 350 -29.42 27.81 -12.06
N ALA A 351 -30.67 27.52 -11.74
CA ALA A 351 -31.09 26.19 -11.32
C ALA A 351 -30.74 25.11 -12.34
N SER A 352 -30.96 25.36 -13.63
CA SER A 352 -30.71 24.42 -14.74
C SER A 352 -29.23 24.03 -14.86
N SER A 353 -28.30 24.96 -14.58
CA SER A 353 -26.83 24.72 -14.66
C SER A 353 -26.24 24.29 -13.31
N CYS A 354 -26.90 24.58 -12.20
CA CYS A 354 -26.43 24.35 -10.84
C CYS A 354 -26.94 23.03 -10.25
N LEU A 355 -28.19 22.65 -10.51
CA LEU A 355 -28.85 21.47 -9.98
C LEU A 355 -28.74 20.28 -10.94
N GLY A 356 -28.73 19.08 -10.41
CA GLY A 356 -28.91 17.87 -11.23
C GLY A 356 -30.34 17.71 -11.75
N LYS A 357 -30.57 16.91 -12.80
CA LYS A 357 -31.86 16.79 -13.52
C LYS A 357 -33.11 16.59 -12.65
N SER A 358 -32.97 15.93 -11.50
CA SER A 358 -34.08 15.65 -10.57
C SER A 358 -33.92 16.34 -9.20
N ALA A 359 -32.89 17.17 -9.03
CA ALA A 359 -32.59 17.77 -7.74
C ALA A 359 -33.39 19.06 -7.52
N LYS A 360 -34.02 19.19 -6.36
CA LYS A 360 -34.78 20.37 -5.94
C LYS A 360 -33.98 21.33 -5.07
N GLU A 361 -32.78 20.94 -4.68
CA GLU A 361 -31.88 21.67 -3.78
C GLU A 361 -30.42 21.41 -4.13
N LYS A 362 -29.53 22.30 -3.78
CA LYS A 362 -28.10 22.12 -3.95
C LYS A 362 -27.52 21.33 -2.78
N LYS A 363 -26.96 20.17 -3.09
CA LYS A 363 -26.24 19.32 -2.14
C LYS A 363 -24.88 19.00 -2.67
N PHE A 364 -23.83 19.18 -1.85
CA PHE A 364 -22.48 18.78 -2.17
C PHE A 364 -21.70 18.45 -0.89
N SER A 365 -20.62 17.73 -1.05
CA SER A 365 -19.72 17.42 0.05
C SER A 365 -18.29 17.80 -0.29
N VAL A 366 -17.56 18.29 0.70
CA VAL A 366 -16.14 18.64 0.64
C VAL A 366 -15.38 17.86 1.70
N THR A 367 -14.06 17.78 1.57
CA THR A 367 -13.23 17.15 2.60
C THR A 367 -13.36 17.90 3.94
N TYR A 368 -13.39 17.16 5.03
CA TYR A 368 -13.29 17.71 6.38
C TYR A 368 -11.98 18.50 6.58
N TYR A 369 -10.90 18.01 5.99
CA TYR A 369 -9.54 18.54 6.11
C TYR A 369 -9.23 19.62 5.07
N ARG A 370 -10.17 20.53 4.83
CA ARG A 370 -10.04 21.58 3.83
C ARG A 370 -8.82 22.48 4.10
N ALA A 371 -8.66 22.94 5.35
CA ALA A 371 -7.61 23.87 5.75
C ALA A 371 -6.21 23.25 5.52
N GLU A 372 -6.04 21.97 5.88
CA GLU A 372 -4.81 21.23 5.68
C GLU A 372 -4.49 21.04 4.19
N TYR A 373 -5.51 20.73 3.38
CA TYR A 373 -5.36 20.67 1.93
C TYR A 373 -4.89 21.98 1.32
N GLU A 374 -5.49 23.11 1.74
CA GLU A 374 -5.15 24.43 1.24
C GLU A 374 -3.73 24.85 1.66
N ARG A 375 -3.35 24.59 2.90
CA ARG A 375 -1.98 24.83 3.38
C ARG A 375 -0.95 23.98 2.63
N ASN A 376 -1.22 22.68 2.48
CA ASN A 376 -0.34 21.79 1.73
C ASN A 376 -0.27 22.20 0.25
N ASN A 377 -1.40 22.52 -0.39
CA ASN A 377 -1.43 22.93 -1.80
C ASN A 377 -0.62 24.21 -2.05
N ARG A 378 -0.75 25.22 -1.17
CA ARG A 378 0.09 26.43 -1.22
C ARG A 378 1.56 26.11 -1.10
N ARG A 379 1.94 25.22 -0.16
CA ARG A 379 3.32 24.78 0.07
C ARG A 379 3.90 24.07 -1.15
N VAL A 380 3.18 23.10 -1.69
CA VAL A 380 3.63 22.31 -2.86
C VAL A 380 3.82 23.18 -4.11
N ASN A 381 2.95 24.19 -4.30
CA ASN A 381 3.01 25.10 -5.45
C ASN A 381 4.02 26.25 -5.27
N SER A 382 4.60 26.41 -4.10
CA SER A 382 5.66 27.40 -3.83
C SER A 382 6.97 27.06 -4.57
N LYS A 383 7.89 28.02 -4.63
CA LYS A 383 9.24 27.81 -5.18
C LYS A 383 9.96 26.67 -4.42
N GLU A 384 9.85 26.65 -3.11
CA GLU A 384 10.39 25.58 -2.27
C GLU A 384 9.73 24.23 -2.57
N GLY A 385 8.40 24.17 -2.68
CA GLY A 385 7.66 22.95 -2.98
C GLY A 385 8.08 22.32 -4.30
N ARG A 386 8.28 23.13 -5.35
CA ARG A 386 8.81 22.67 -6.64
C ARG A 386 10.23 22.10 -6.50
N LYS A 387 11.10 22.72 -5.67
CA LYS A 387 12.43 22.20 -5.35
C LYS A 387 12.34 20.85 -4.63
N MET A 388 11.47 20.75 -3.61
CA MET A 388 11.27 19.51 -2.85
C MET A 388 10.72 18.36 -3.71
N LYS A 389 9.83 18.65 -4.67
CA LYS A 389 9.35 17.66 -5.64
C LYS A 389 10.50 17.10 -6.49
N LYS A 390 11.38 17.96 -7.02
CA LYS A 390 12.56 17.52 -7.79
C LYS A 390 13.51 16.71 -6.89
N LYS A 391 13.73 17.16 -5.68
CA LYS A 391 14.57 16.45 -4.70
C LYS A 391 14.04 15.05 -4.39
N ARG A 392 12.73 14.88 -4.22
CA ARG A 392 12.13 13.55 -4.06
C ARG A 392 12.50 12.63 -5.22
N MET A 393 12.26 13.08 -6.45
CA MET A 393 12.54 12.28 -7.64
C MET A 393 14.01 11.87 -7.73
N SER A 394 14.93 12.82 -7.52
CA SER A 394 16.37 12.54 -7.58
C SER A 394 16.90 11.71 -6.39
N THR A 395 16.08 11.50 -5.34
CA THR A 395 16.47 10.69 -4.17
C THR A 395 15.90 9.28 -4.26
N VAL A 396 14.58 9.13 -4.42
CA VAL A 396 13.92 7.83 -4.27
C VAL A 396 14.04 6.99 -5.53
N GLU A 397 13.89 7.61 -6.71
CA GLU A 397 13.90 6.86 -7.97
C GLU A 397 15.26 6.16 -8.24
N PRO A 398 16.43 6.78 -8.02
CA PRO A 398 17.70 6.09 -8.14
C PRO A 398 17.88 4.94 -7.14
N VAL A 399 17.46 5.13 -5.89
CA VAL A 399 17.56 4.09 -4.84
C VAL A 399 16.70 2.88 -5.22
N PHE A 400 15.43 3.08 -5.59
CA PHE A 400 14.59 1.98 -6.08
C PHE A 400 15.13 1.36 -7.37
N GLY A 401 15.65 2.18 -8.29
CA GLY A 401 16.30 1.70 -9.50
C GLY A 401 17.44 0.74 -9.18
N THR A 402 18.34 1.13 -8.29
CA THR A 402 19.45 0.29 -7.86
C THR A 402 18.97 -1.02 -7.22
N LEU A 403 18.03 -0.94 -6.27
CA LEU A 403 17.51 -2.12 -5.59
C LEU A 403 16.78 -3.08 -6.53
N THR A 404 16.00 -2.55 -7.48
CA THR A 404 15.17 -3.39 -8.37
C THR A 404 15.93 -3.92 -9.58
N GLU A 405 16.84 -3.14 -10.16
CA GLU A 405 17.54 -3.52 -11.39
C GLU A 405 18.83 -4.31 -11.11
N TYR A 406 19.57 -3.92 -10.07
CA TYR A 406 20.90 -4.48 -9.79
C TYR A 406 20.94 -5.40 -8.59
N MET A 407 20.00 -5.29 -7.64
CA MET A 407 20.02 -6.06 -6.39
C MET A 407 18.83 -7.03 -6.26
N GLY A 408 18.14 -7.36 -7.34
CA GLY A 408 17.11 -8.42 -7.37
C GLY A 408 15.80 -8.13 -6.62
N LEU A 409 15.57 -6.91 -6.10
CA LEU A 409 14.37 -6.59 -5.30
C LEU A 409 13.06 -6.56 -6.11
N ARG A 410 13.06 -6.93 -7.39
CA ARG A 410 11.83 -7.03 -8.20
C ARG A 410 10.93 -8.19 -7.79
N LYS A 411 11.50 -9.22 -7.22
CA LYS A 411 10.80 -10.45 -6.84
C LYS A 411 11.36 -10.97 -5.52
N VAL A 412 10.49 -11.59 -4.72
CA VAL A 412 10.92 -12.34 -3.54
C VAL A 412 11.78 -13.52 -3.99
N ASN A 413 12.97 -13.64 -3.42
CA ASN A 413 13.89 -14.77 -3.64
C ASN A 413 13.51 -15.90 -2.69
N THR A 414 13.44 -17.12 -3.21
CA THR A 414 13.14 -18.35 -2.44
C THR A 414 14.03 -19.50 -2.91
#